data_60c856f8dba8ab3e304cd644c5fa7ac0
#
_entry.id   60c856f8dba8ab3e304cd644c5fa7ac0
#
_cell.length_a   1.000
_cell.length_b   1.000
_cell.length_c   1.000
_cell.angle_alpha   90.00
_cell.angle_beta   90.00
_cell.angle_gamma   90.00
#
_symmetry.space_group_name_H-M   'P 1'
#
loop_
_entity.id
_entity.type
_entity.pdbx_description
1 polymer ?
#
loop_
_entity_poly.entity_id
_entity_poly.type
_entity_poly.pdbx_seq_one_letter_code
_entity_poly.pdbx_strand_id
1 'polypeptide(L)'
;MKYLPFVCFVIFSTAGFAETGKLNRESNDYKYSSLGLHLTESGKSGFSINLSIELPGAFYATLERKADGVDFKSESYDKVVDTARLGAHMGVGDLIGSMSAGDVKLKIKNLFDVFAEVGIKTSDFDGERFNFEGNDSYASFLAGIRFGNSNTWEGKIFLDASKEAIIKDSGNPVCKALFCPPYDAELSDDMDKKFGIGVIYNINNRSALFLEASSSKVTENLFKLGY
;
A
#
# COMPACT_ATOMS: atom_id res chain seq x y z
N MET A 1 -15.71 -10.18 15.80
CA MET A 1 -14.86 -11.39 15.93
C MET A 1 -15.03 -12.44 14.81
N LYS A 2 -15.50 -12.06 13.60
CA LYS A 2 -15.72 -13.01 12.46
C LYS A 2 -14.50 -13.22 11.56
N TYR A 3 -13.40 -12.49 11.77
CA TYR A 3 -12.26 -12.45 10.83
C TYR A 3 -10.97 -13.12 11.34
N LEU A 4 -10.98 -13.62 12.58
CA LEU A 4 -9.80 -14.28 13.18
C LEU A 4 -9.31 -15.54 12.42
N PRO A 5 -10.19 -16.40 11.85
CA PRO A 5 -9.72 -17.59 11.13
C PRO A 5 -9.01 -17.30 9.81
N PHE A 6 -9.32 -16.17 9.15
CA PHE A 6 -8.69 -15.80 7.88
C PHE A 6 -7.23 -15.36 8.07
N VAL A 7 -6.96 -14.62 9.14
CA VAL A 7 -5.59 -14.17 9.47
C VAL A 7 -4.69 -15.38 9.83
N CYS A 8 -5.21 -16.34 10.58
CA CYS A 8 -4.45 -17.55 10.90
C CYS A 8 -4.12 -18.40 9.67
N PHE A 9 -5.02 -18.48 8.69
CA PHE A 9 -4.80 -19.26 7.48
C PHE A 9 -3.70 -18.66 6.59
N VAL A 10 -3.63 -17.33 6.50
CA VAL A 10 -2.58 -16.63 5.73
C VAL A 10 -1.21 -16.83 6.37
N ILE A 11 -1.10 -16.78 7.69
CA ILE A 11 0.18 -16.96 8.39
C ILE A 11 0.73 -18.38 8.20
N PHE A 12 -0.12 -19.41 8.17
CA PHE A 12 0.32 -20.79 7.98
C PHE A 12 0.70 -21.12 6.53
N SER A 13 0.10 -20.48 5.53
CA SER A 13 0.41 -20.74 4.12
C SER A 13 1.72 -20.11 3.65
N THR A 14 2.17 -19.01 4.27
CA THR A 14 3.42 -18.33 3.90
C THR A 14 4.68 -19.02 4.43
N ALA A 15 4.56 -19.88 5.44
CA ALA A 15 5.68 -20.67 5.95
C ALA A 15 6.24 -21.70 4.93
N GLY A 16 5.47 -22.05 3.89
CA GLY A 16 5.85 -23.02 2.86
C GLY A 16 6.60 -22.43 1.66
N PHE A 17 6.59 -21.12 1.45
CA PHE A 17 7.21 -20.46 0.31
C PHE A 17 8.63 -19.92 0.58
N ALA A 18 9.22 -20.25 1.72
CA ALA A 18 10.61 -19.90 1.99
C ALA A 18 11.53 -20.76 1.12
N GLU A 19 11.71 -20.35 -0.12
CA GLU A 19 12.78 -20.88 -0.96
C GLU A 19 14.12 -20.66 -0.24
N THR A 20 14.85 -21.73 -0.01
CA THR A 20 16.22 -21.70 0.53
C THR A 20 17.15 -21.14 -0.54
N GLY A 21 16.94 -19.88 -0.91
CA GLY A 21 17.70 -19.18 -1.93
C GLY A 21 19.09 -18.82 -1.40
N LYS A 22 20.08 -19.25 -2.14
CA LYS A 22 21.51 -19.03 -1.92
C LYS A 22 21.83 -17.55 -1.67
N LEU A 23 22.74 -17.31 -0.74
CA LEU A 23 23.35 -16.04 -0.30
C LEU A 23 24.06 -15.20 -1.39
N ASN A 24 23.85 -15.45 -2.68
CA ASN A 24 24.47 -14.74 -3.79
C ASN A 24 23.44 -13.97 -4.63
N ARG A 25 22.55 -13.20 -3.95
CA ARG A 25 21.80 -12.18 -4.69
C ARG A 25 22.75 -11.06 -5.11
N GLU A 26 22.66 -10.64 -6.35
CA GLU A 26 23.26 -9.41 -6.78
C GLU A 26 22.63 -8.26 -5.93
N SER A 27 23.41 -7.28 -5.55
CA SER A 27 23.02 -6.23 -4.59
C SER A 27 21.79 -5.37 -5.00
N ASN A 28 21.18 -5.64 -6.13
CA ASN A 28 20.09 -4.87 -6.74
C ASN A 28 18.90 -5.76 -7.13
N ASP A 29 18.82 -6.96 -6.60
CA ASP A 29 17.69 -7.87 -6.82
C ASP A 29 16.64 -7.64 -5.72
N TYR A 30 15.76 -6.66 -5.94
CA TYR A 30 14.74 -6.26 -4.97
C TYR A 30 13.63 -7.31 -4.88
N LYS A 31 13.22 -7.63 -3.65
CA LYS A 31 12.14 -8.57 -3.38
C LYS A 31 10.79 -7.86 -3.46
N TYR A 32 9.86 -8.48 -4.17
CA TYR A 32 8.47 -8.06 -4.21
C TYR A 32 7.54 -9.03 -3.48
N SER A 33 8.07 -10.12 -2.91
CA SER A 33 7.32 -10.99 -1.99
C SER A 33 7.59 -10.60 -0.55
N SER A 34 6.56 -10.22 0.16
CA SER A 34 6.64 -9.83 1.57
C SER A 34 5.30 -9.99 2.30
N LEU A 35 5.37 -10.21 3.59
CA LEU A 35 4.26 -10.04 4.52
C LEU A 35 4.70 -8.99 5.53
N GLY A 36 3.98 -7.89 5.63
CA GLY A 36 4.30 -6.79 6.52
C GLY A 36 3.18 -6.50 7.51
N LEU A 37 3.56 -6.14 8.73
CA LEU A 37 2.70 -5.59 9.75
C LEU A 37 3.19 -4.19 10.07
N HIS A 38 2.34 -3.20 9.95
CA HIS A 38 2.74 -1.82 10.12
C HIS A 38 1.84 -1.11 11.13
N LEU A 39 2.44 -0.30 11.97
CA LEU A 39 1.74 0.77 12.69
C LEU A 39 1.65 1.97 11.76
N THR A 40 0.49 2.57 11.69
CA THR A 40 0.20 3.74 10.86
C THR A 40 -0.19 4.91 11.73
N GLU A 41 0.19 6.12 11.31
CA GLU A 41 -0.19 7.37 11.94
C GLU A 41 -0.66 8.31 10.83
N SER A 42 -1.94 8.65 10.84
CA SER A 42 -2.59 9.56 9.89
C SER A 42 -3.64 10.37 10.64
N GLY A 43 -3.17 11.37 11.41
CA GLY A 43 -4.02 12.07 12.39
C GLY A 43 -4.34 11.21 13.61
N LYS A 44 -4.60 9.92 13.41
CA LYS A 44 -4.74 8.92 14.47
C LYS A 44 -3.91 7.68 14.19
N SER A 45 -3.55 7.00 15.29
CA SER A 45 -2.84 5.74 15.21
C SER A 45 -3.75 4.64 14.65
N GLY A 46 -3.19 3.85 13.77
CA GLY A 46 -3.84 2.71 13.15
C GLY A 46 -2.86 1.58 12.91
N PHE A 47 -3.28 0.59 12.16
CA PHE A 47 -2.41 -0.50 11.73
C PHE A 47 -2.73 -0.92 10.30
N SER A 48 -1.74 -1.51 9.62
CA SER A 48 -1.98 -2.18 8.33
C SER A 48 -1.26 -3.52 8.25
N ILE A 49 -1.87 -4.40 7.47
CA ILE A 49 -1.30 -5.67 7.05
C ILE A 49 -1.14 -5.61 5.54
N ASN A 50 0.06 -5.89 5.07
CA ASN A 50 0.37 -5.93 3.66
C ASN A 50 0.90 -7.32 3.28
N LEU A 51 0.40 -7.86 2.18
CA LEU A 51 0.88 -9.08 1.55
C LEU A 51 1.25 -8.74 0.11
N SER A 52 2.48 -9.03 -0.28
CA SER A 52 2.95 -8.93 -1.65
C SER A 52 3.51 -10.28 -2.09
N ILE A 53 3.19 -10.71 -3.31
CA ILE A 53 3.59 -12.00 -3.86
C ILE A 53 4.12 -11.79 -5.27
N GLU A 54 5.37 -12.20 -5.50
CA GLU A 54 5.95 -12.25 -6.85
C GLU A 54 5.25 -13.30 -7.70
N LEU A 55 5.00 -12.93 -8.94
CA LEU A 55 4.43 -13.77 -9.98
C LEU A 55 5.49 -14.07 -11.05
N PRO A 56 5.28 -15.05 -11.93
CA PRO A 56 6.21 -15.30 -13.00
C PRO A 56 6.49 -14.07 -13.87
N GLY A 57 7.76 -13.85 -14.20
CA GLY A 57 8.21 -12.68 -14.96
C GLY A 57 8.45 -11.47 -14.07
N ALA A 58 8.12 -10.29 -14.56
CA ALA A 58 8.31 -9.03 -13.88
C ALA A 58 7.04 -8.56 -13.12
N PHE A 59 6.14 -9.47 -12.77
CA PHE A 59 4.86 -9.15 -12.16
C PHE A 59 4.83 -9.52 -10.68
N TYR A 60 3.94 -8.86 -9.95
CA TYR A 60 3.61 -9.17 -8.55
C TYR A 60 2.19 -8.72 -8.21
N ALA A 61 1.63 -9.26 -7.15
CA ALA A 61 0.33 -8.87 -6.63
C ALA A 61 0.48 -8.37 -5.20
N THR A 62 -0.25 -7.32 -4.85
CA THR A 62 -0.28 -6.76 -3.49
C THR A 62 -1.69 -6.72 -2.94
N LEU A 63 -1.82 -7.05 -1.66
CA LEU A 63 -3.03 -6.91 -0.88
C LEU A 63 -2.68 -6.15 0.39
N GLU A 64 -3.43 -5.10 0.70
CA GLU A 64 -3.26 -4.34 1.94
C GLU A 64 -4.61 -4.13 2.59
N ARG A 65 -4.66 -4.34 3.91
CA ARG A 65 -5.76 -3.90 4.75
C ARG A 65 -5.21 -2.93 5.77
N LYS A 66 -5.76 -1.72 5.77
CA LYS A 66 -5.40 -0.63 6.68
C LYS A 66 -6.61 -0.24 7.50
N ALA A 67 -6.44 -0.11 8.81
CA ALA A 67 -7.45 0.37 9.73
C ALA A 67 -6.91 1.60 10.47
N ASP A 68 -7.53 2.74 10.27
CA ASP A 68 -7.16 4.03 10.87
C ASP A 68 -8.36 4.65 11.57
N GLY A 69 -8.11 5.48 12.61
CA GLY A 69 -9.12 6.39 13.13
C GLY A 69 -9.19 7.66 12.27
N VAL A 70 -10.37 8.15 12.06
CA VAL A 70 -10.63 9.44 11.40
C VAL A 70 -11.46 10.33 12.33
N ASP A 71 -10.97 11.54 12.58
CA ASP A 71 -11.72 12.55 13.33
C ASP A 71 -12.53 13.42 12.37
N PHE A 72 -13.82 13.54 12.64
CA PHE A 72 -14.66 14.47 11.93
C PHE A 72 -15.49 15.26 12.93
N LYS A 73 -15.28 16.59 12.97
CA LYS A 73 -15.80 17.51 13.98
C LYS A 73 -15.34 17.09 15.40
N SER A 74 -16.23 16.60 16.24
CA SER A 74 -15.92 16.18 17.60
C SER A 74 -16.08 14.69 17.82
N GLU A 75 -16.31 13.94 16.75
CA GLU A 75 -16.53 12.50 16.79
C GLU A 75 -15.40 11.76 16.08
N SER A 76 -15.14 10.56 16.52
CA SER A 76 -14.10 9.69 15.99
C SER A 76 -14.72 8.45 15.35
N TYR A 77 -14.23 8.08 14.19
CA TYR A 77 -14.72 6.97 13.39
C TYR A 77 -13.58 6.05 13.01
N ASP A 78 -13.86 4.77 12.90
CA ASP A 78 -12.92 3.81 12.38
C ASP A 78 -13.10 3.70 10.86
N LYS A 79 -12.02 3.86 10.11
CA LYS A 79 -11.97 3.70 8.67
C LYS A 79 -11.12 2.49 8.31
N VAL A 80 -11.70 1.55 7.59
CA VAL A 80 -10.98 0.40 7.05
C VAL A 80 -10.85 0.55 5.55
N VAL A 81 -9.62 0.43 5.04
CA VAL A 81 -9.32 0.48 3.61
C VAL A 81 -8.69 -0.84 3.19
N ASP A 82 -9.35 -1.52 2.27
CA ASP A 82 -8.82 -2.70 1.60
C ASP A 82 -8.32 -2.33 0.21
N THR A 83 -7.11 -2.74 -0.11
CA THR A 83 -6.46 -2.45 -1.40
C THR A 83 -5.99 -3.76 -2.03
N ALA A 84 -6.29 -3.94 -3.31
CA ALA A 84 -5.76 -5.04 -4.11
C ALA A 84 -5.18 -4.47 -5.40
N ARG A 85 -3.90 -4.74 -5.69
CA ARG A 85 -3.21 -4.25 -6.87
C ARG A 85 -2.43 -5.36 -7.56
N LEU A 86 -2.31 -5.24 -8.87
CA LEU A 86 -1.38 -5.99 -9.70
C LEU A 86 -0.27 -5.05 -10.13
N GLY A 87 0.98 -5.44 -9.91
CA GLY A 87 2.17 -4.66 -10.19
C GLY A 87 3.07 -5.30 -11.21
N ALA A 88 3.88 -4.46 -11.81
CA ALA A 88 5.03 -4.85 -12.63
C ALA A 88 6.24 -4.03 -12.22
N HIS A 89 7.42 -4.62 -12.33
CA HIS A 89 8.68 -3.96 -12.01
C HIS A 89 9.74 -4.30 -13.05
N MET A 90 10.72 -3.43 -13.19
CA MET A 90 11.83 -3.63 -14.11
C MET A 90 13.08 -2.87 -13.62
N GLY A 91 14.19 -3.58 -13.55
CA GLY A 91 15.48 -2.95 -13.31
C GLY A 91 15.92 -2.08 -14.48
N VAL A 92 16.45 -0.91 -14.19
CA VAL A 92 16.90 0.02 -15.26
C VAL A 92 18.01 -0.57 -16.10
N GLY A 93 18.89 -1.39 -15.52
CA GLY A 93 19.91 -2.13 -16.27
C GLY A 93 19.32 -3.07 -17.31
N ASP A 94 18.22 -3.74 -16.98
CA ASP A 94 17.51 -4.64 -17.90
C ASP A 94 16.78 -3.86 -18.98
N LEU A 95 16.20 -2.72 -18.62
CA LEU A 95 15.55 -1.81 -19.57
C LEU A 95 16.54 -1.31 -20.63
N ILE A 96 17.70 -0.80 -20.21
CA ILE A 96 18.75 -0.31 -21.12
C ILE A 96 19.33 -1.47 -21.93
N GLY A 97 19.54 -2.64 -21.29
CA GLY A 97 20.02 -3.85 -21.96
C GLY A 97 19.09 -4.35 -23.06
N SER A 98 17.79 -4.26 -22.86
CA SER A 98 16.78 -4.64 -23.87
C SER A 98 16.70 -3.66 -25.05
N MET A 99 17.11 -2.43 -24.86
CA MET A 99 17.14 -1.39 -25.91
C MET A 99 18.44 -1.39 -26.73
N SER A 100 19.48 -2.13 -26.30
CA SER A 100 20.75 -2.23 -27.04
C SER A 100 20.58 -3.19 -28.21
N ALA A 101 20.34 -2.68 -29.40
CA ALA A 101 20.39 -3.44 -30.63
C ALA A 101 21.86 -3.58 -31.06
N GLY A 102 22.43 -4.80 -30.97
CA GLY A 102 23.77 -5.10 -31.46
C GLY A 102 24.63 -5.89 -30.46
N ASP A 103 25.81 -6.34 -30.92
CA ASP A 103 26.72 -7.23 -30.18
C ASP A 103 27.34 -6.67 -28.89
N VAL A 104 26.97 -5.47 -28.45
CA VAL A 104 27.48 -4.84 -27.23
C VAL A 104 26.51 -5.08 -26.09
N LYS A 105 26.68 -6.18 -25.36
CA LYS A 105 26.03 -6.43 -24.06
C LYS A 105 26.65 -5.52 -23.01
N LEU A 106 26.12 -4.30 -22.85
CA LEU A 106 26.42 -3.47 -21.69
C LEU A 106 25.78 -4.10 -20.44
N LYS A 107 26.57 -4.81 -19.65
CA LYS A 107 26.17 -5.22 -18.28
C LYS A 107 26.13 -3.97 -17.39
N ILE A 108 25.05 -3.22 -17.48
CA ILE A 108 24.78 -2.12 -16.54
C ILE A 108 24.15 -2.75 -15.32
N LYS A 109 24.75 -2.54 -14.13
CA LYS A 109 24.13 -2.94 -12.87
C LYS A 109 22.79 -2.20 -12.71
N ASN A 110 21.77 -2.92 -12.29
CA ASN A 110 20.51 -2.30 -11.89
C ASN A 110 20.74 -1.39 -10.67
N LEU A 111 20.92 -0.10 -10.91
CA LEU A 111 21.09 0.89 -9.84
C LEU A 111 19.78 1.18 -9.13
N PHE A 112 18.68 1.03 -9.83
CA PHE A 112 17.31 1.19 -9.32
C PHE A 112 16.33 0.36 -10.14
N ASP A 113 15.20 0.09 -9.51
CA ASP A 113 14.08 -0.62 -10.09
C ASP A 113 12.88 0.33 -10.20
N VAL A 114 12.23 0.34 -11.34
CA VAL A 114 10.99 1.08 -11.57
C VAL A 114 9.83 0.12 -11.38
N PHE A 115 8.80 0.54 -10.68
CA PHE A 115 7.60 -0.28 -10.50
C PHE A 115 6.33 0.54 -10.71
N ALA A 116 5.27 -0.15 -11.12
CA ALA A 116 3.93 0.41 -11.24
C ALA A 116 2.89 -0.64 -10.85
N GLU A 117 1.83 -0.19 -10.17
CA GLU A 117 0.73 -1.03 -9.71
C GLU A 117 -0.59 -0.39 -10.13
N VAL A 118 -1.53 -1.21 -10.54
CA VAL A 118 -2.92 -0.81 -10.78
C VAL A 118 -3.85 -1.75 -10.04
N GLY A 119 -4.95 -1.24 -9.55
CA GLY A 119 -5.90 -2.06 -8.81
C GLY A 119 -7.10 -1.28 -8.31
N ILE A 120 -7.68 -1.82 -7.26
CA ILE A 120 -8.88 -1.29 -6.64
C ILE A 120 -8.64 -1.08 -5.14
N LYS A 121 -9.33 -0.09 -4.60
CA LYS A 121 -9.50 0.15 -3.17
C LYS A 121 -10.98 0.09 -2.84
N THR A 122 -11.28 -0.35 -1.63
CA THR A 122 -12.59 -0.17 -0.99
C THR A 122 -12.37 0.51 0.34
N SER A 123 -13.33 1.32 0.77
CA SER A 123 -13.29 1.94 2.10
C SER A 123 -14.60 1.66 2.82
N ASP A 124 -14.48 1.36 4.10
CA ASP A 124 -15.60 1.14 4.99
C ASP A 124 -15.41 2.01 6.24
N PHE A 125 -16.49 2.64 6.69
CA PHE A 125 -16.48 3.42 7.94
C PHE A 125 -17.36 2.71 8.94
N ASP A 126 -16.83 2.44 10.12
CA ASP A 126 -17.60 1.89 11.24
C ASP A 126 -17.98 3.00 12.22
N GLY A 127 -19.27 3.06 12.52
CA GLY A 127 -19.83 4.03 13.46
C GLY A 127 -21.35 3.95 13.51
N GLU A 128 -21.96 4.14 14.69
CA GLU A 128 -23.42 4.03 14.89
C GLU A 128 -24.25 5.02 14.06
N ARG A 129 -23.60 5.97 13.39
CA ARG A 129 -24.25 7.09 12.69
C ARG A 129 -23.95 7.15 11.20
N PHE A 130 -23.30 6.14 10.64
CA PHE A 130 -22.99 6.09 9.23
C PHE A 130 -23.93 5.16 8.47
N ASN A 131 -24.53 5.70 7.41
CA ASN A 131 -25.00 4.91 6.27
C ASN A 131 -24.01 5.12 5.13
N PHE A 132 -22.97 4.31 5.06
CA PHE A 132 -22.24 4.15 3.81
C PHE A 132 -23.06 3.19 2.95
N GLU A 133 -23.93 3.72 2.11
CA GLU A 133 -24.59 2.94 1.08
C GLU A 133 -23.58 2.68 -0.04
N GLY A 134 -22.87 1.59 0.08
CA GLY A 134 -22.06 1.05 -0.98
C GLY A 134 -20.58 0.88 -0.61
N ASN A 135 -20.14 -0.36 -0.65
CA ASN A 135 -18.73 -0.71 -0.82
C ASN A 135 -18.30 -0.29 -2.23
N ASP A 136 -18.23 1.00 -2.50
CA ASP A 136 -17.81 1.48 -3.80
C ASP A 136 -16.32 1.20 -3.98
N SER A 137 -16.04 0.29 -4.89
CA SER A 137 -14.68 0.03 -5.33
C SER A 137 -14.22 1.15 -6.25
N TYR A 138 -13.08 1.70 -5.99
CA TYR A 138 -12.49 2.76 -6.81
C TYR A 138 -11.09 2.41 -7.28
N ALA A 139 -10.72 2.96 -8.44
CA ALA A 139 -9.43 2.70 -9.05
C ALA A 139 -8.29 3.24 -8.19
N SER A 140 -7.23 2.47 -8.10
CA SER A 140 -5.98 2.81 -7.41
C SER A 140 -4.80 2.59 -8.34
N PHE A 141 -3.91 3.55 -8.35
CA PHE A 141 -2.69 3.52 -9.13
C PHE A 141 -1.50 3.90 -8.25
N LEU A 142 -0.41 3.16 -8.33
CA LEU A 142 0.82 3.45 -7.62
C LEU A 142 2.00 3.25 -8.57
N ALA A 143 2.93 4.19 -8.59
CA ALA A 143 4.17 4.07 -9.35
C ALA A 143 5.34 4.63 -8.57
N GLY A 144 6.53 4.09 -8.79
CA GLY A 144 7.70 4.55 -8.06
C GLY A 144 9.01 3.92 -8.50
N ILE A 145 10.02 4.21 -7.72
CA ILE A 145 11.36 3.66 -7.89
C ILE A 145 11.84 3.08 -6.56
N ARG A 146 12.59 1.98 -6.64
CA ARG A 146 13.37 1.41 -5.53
C ARG A 146 14.84 1.52 -5.88
N PHE A 147 15.66 1.81 -4.88
CA PHE A 147 17.11 2.00 -5.02
C PHE A 147 17.83 1.57 -3.75
N GLY A 148 19.14 1.48 -3.82
CA GLY A 148 19.97 1.07 -2.68
C GLY A 148 20.44 -0.38 -2.79
N ASN A 149 20.68 -1.03 -1.67
CA ASN A 149 21.23 -2.38 -1.61
C ASN A 149 20.22 -3.33 -0.94
N SER A 150 19.66 -4.26 -1.73
CA SER A 150 18.67 -5.24 -1.26
C SER A 150 19.17 -6.20 -0.15
N ASN A 151 20.47 -6.22 0.13
CA ASN A 151 21.03 -7.01 1.23
C ASN A 151 21.12 -6.23 2.55
N THR A 152 21.02 -4.89 2.52
CA THR A 152 21.16 -4.05 3.70
C THR A 152 20.04 -3.03 3.82
N TRP A 153 20.04 -2.00 2.99
CA TRP A 153 18.99 -0.98 3.00
C TRP A 153 18.53 -0.63 1.60
N GLU A 154 17.27 -0.38 1.48
CA GLU A 154 16.61 0.06 0.25
C GLU A 154 15.86 1.35 0.50
N GLY A 155 15.89 2.24 -0.48
CA GLY A 155 15.02 3.40 -0.54
C GLY A 155 13.89 3.16 -1.53
N LYS A 156 12.75 3.78 -1.27
CA LYS A 156 11.56 3.79 -2.13
C LYS A 156 11.05 5.21 -2.25
N ILE A 157 10.74 5.64 -3.46
CA ILE A 157 10.02 6.89 -3.74
C ILE A 157 8.83 6.52 -4.60
N PHE A 158 7.64 7.01 -4.25
CA PHE A 158 6.43 6.62 -4.97
C PHE A 158 5.38 7.73 -5.02
N LEU A 159 4.48 7.59 -5.97
CA LEU A 159 3.24 8.33 -6.11
C LEU A 159 2.08 7.32 -6.07
N ASP A 160 1.16 7.48 -5.13
CA ASP A 160 -0.12 6.76 -5.06
C ASP A 160 -1.23 7.72 -5.49
N ALA A 161 -2.03 7.33 -6.46
CA ALA A 161 -3.15 8.10 -6.96
C ALA A 161 -4.43 7.26 -6.88
N SER A 162 -5.39 7.74 -6.11
CA SER A 162 -6.71 7.10 -5.93
C SER A 162 -7.73 8.13 -5.49
N LYS A 163 -9.00 7.85 -5.70
CA LYS A 163 -10.03 8.57 -4.96
C LYS A 163 -9.93 8.22 -3.47
N GLU A 164 -10.45 9.07 -2.62
CA GLU A 164 -10.49 8.81 -1.18
C GLU A 164 -11.92 8.92 -0.69
N ALA A 165 -12.31 8.03 0.21
CA ALA A 165 -13.56 8.14 0.92
C ALA A 165 -13.41 9.19 2.03
N ILE A 166 -14.28 10.19 2.00
CA ILE A 166 -14.32 11.32 2.93
C ILE A 166 -15.69 11.41 3.57
N ILE A 167 -15.73 11.96 4.78
CA ILE A 167 -16.96 12.21 5.52
C ILE A 167 -17.42 13.64 5.22
N LYS A 168 -18.70 13.79 4.86
CA LYS A 168 -19.33 15.08 4.64
C LYS A 168 -20.57 15.25 5.51
N ASP A 169 -20.98 16.49 5.76
CA ASP A 169 -22.29 16.75 6.33
C ASP A 169 -23.37 16.33 5.34
N SER A 170 -24.33 15.53 5.79
CA SER A 170 -25.52 15.28 4.97
C SER A 170 -26.23 16.60 4.76
N GLY A 171 -26.31 17.05 3.51
CA GLY A 171 -26.95 18.31 3.15
C GLY A 171 -28.49 18.30 3.34
N ASN A 172 -29.06 17.24 3.91
CA ASN A 172 -30.48 17.07 4.02
C ASN A 172 -31.02 17.79 5.29
N PRO A 173 -31.73 18.92 5.15
CA PRO A 173 -32.26 19.68 6.30
C PRO A 173 -33.30 18.89 7.12
N VAL A 174 -33.91 17.86 6.56
CA VAL A 174 -34.89 16.99 7.25
C VAL A 174 -34.18 16.07 8.24
N CYS A 175 -32.96 15.67 7.94
CA CYS A 175 -32.16 14.82 8.83
C CYS A 175 -31.69 15.51 10.11
N LYS A 176 -31.69 16.84 10.14
CA LYS A 176 -31.35 17.62 11.36
C LYS A 176 -32.36 17.47 12.50
N ALA A 177 -33.55 17.00 12.22
CA ALA A 177 -34.64 17.01 13.21
C ALA A 177 -34.90 15.66 13.87
N LEU A 178 -34.81 14.53 13.19
CA LEU A 178 -35.23 13.22 13.72
C LEU A 178 -34.59 12.04 12.94
N PHE A 179 -33.71 11.27 13.58
CA PHE A 179 -33.35 9.87 13.22
C PHE A 179 -32.56 9.59 11.93
N CYS A 180 -32.06 10.56 11.20
CA CYS A 180 -31.11 10.31 10.12
C CYS A 180 -29.66 10.45 10.60
N PRO A 181 -28.70 9.67 10.08
CA PRO A 181 -27.30 9.95 10.33
C PRO A 181 -26.96 11.35 9.82
N PRO A 182 -26.29 12.19 10.64
CA PRO A 182 -25.99 13.57 10.27
C PRO A 182 -24.87 13.69 9.24
N TYR A 183 -24.23 12.60 8.88
CA TYR A 183 -23.05 12.55 8.02
C TYR A 183 -23.21 11.49 6.94
N ASP A 184 -22.70 11.79 5.76
CA ASP A 184 -22.61 10.88 4.63
C ASP A 184 -21.14 10.64 4.32
N ALA A 185 -20.80 9.42 3.93
CA ALA A 185 -19.49 9.11 3.38
C ALA A 185 -19.60 9.13 1.85
N GLU A 186 -18.71 9.86 1.20
CA GLU A 186 -18.67 9.97 -0.24
C GLU A 186 -17.24 9.81 -0.74
N LEU A 187 -17.10 9.44 -2.02
CA LEU A 187 -15.81 9.50 -2.67
C LEU A 187 -15.45 10.94 -3.03
N SER A 188 -14.20 11.31 -2.84
CA SER A 188 -13.69 12.61 -3.27
C SER A 188 -13.93 12.83 -4.77
N ASP A 189 -14.27 14.04 -5.16
CA ASP A 189 -14.48 14.39 -6.57
C ASP A 189 -13.19 14.20 -7.37
N ASP A 190 -12.07 14.65 -6.84
CA ASP A 190 -10.76 14.57 -7.43
C ASP A 190 -9.97 13.34 -6.93
N MET A 191 -9.04 12.87 -7.77
CA MET A 191 -8.05 11.87 -7.33
C MET A 191 -7.06 12.51 -6.36
N ASP A 192 -6.93 11.91 -5.20
CA ASP A 192 -5.86 12.23 -4.27
C ASP A 192 -4.53 11.69 -4.79
N LYS A 193 -3.50 12.51 -4.73
CA LYS A 193 -2.13 12.19 -5.14
C LYS A 193 -1.21 12.25 -3.94
N LYS A 194 -0.88 11.08 -3.42
CA LYS A 194 0.03 10.90 -2.28
C LYS A 194 1.45 10.70 -2.79
N PHE A 195 2.32 11.60 -2.45
CA PHE A 195 3.75 11.41 -2.67
C PHE A 195 4.38 10.84 -1.41
N GLY A 196 5.16 9.77 -1.56
CA GLY A 196 5.77 9.08 -0.43
C GLY A 196 7.21 8.69 -0.66
N ILE A 197 7.90 8.56 0.47
CA ILE A 197 9.25 8.01 0.57
C ILE A 197 9.26 6.89 1.60
N GLY A 198 10.09 5.88 1.37
CA GLY A 198 10.23 4.77 2.30
C GLY A 198 11.67 4.30 2.39
N VAL A 199 11.99 3.69 3.52
CA VAL A 199 13.26 3.01 3.76
C VAL A 199 12.96 1.62 4.30
N ILE A 200 13.64 0.63 3.74
CA ILE A 200 13.59 -0.75 4.18
C ILE A 200 15.00 -1.13 4.64
N TYR A 201 15.11 -1.56 5.87
CA TYR A 201 16.38 -2.08 6.42
C TYR A 201 16.26 -3.61 6.53
N ASN A 202 16.97 -4.31 5.68
CA ASN A 202 16.99 -5.77 5.64
C ASN A 202 17.92 -6.30 6.75
N ILE A 203 17.32 -6.84 7.83
CA ILE A 203 18.04 -7.43 8.94
C ILE A 203 18.69 -8.76 8.50
N ASN A 204 17.94 -9.50 7.72
CA ASN A 204 18.37 -10.77 7.13
C ASN A 204 17.48 -11.08 5.89
N ASN A 205 17.68 -12.25 5.27
CA ASN A 205 16.92 -12.64 4.08
C ASN A 205 15.41 -12.82 4.28
N ARG A 206 14.91 -12.79 5.52
CA ARG A 206 13.51 -13.04 5.87
C ARG A 206 12.85 -11.91 6.62
N SER A 207 13.65 -10.99 7.17
CA SER A 207 13.18 -9.98 8.10
C SER A 207 13.72 -8.61 7.74
N ALA A 208 12.86 -7.62 7.71
CA ALA A 208 13.21 -6.24 7.45
C ALA A 208 12.41 -5.29 8.34
N LEU A 209 12.99 -4.15 8.66
CA LEU A 209 12.28 -3.00 9.22
C LEU A 209 11.87 -2.07 8.08
N PHE A 210 10.69 -1.55 8.19
CA PHE A 210 10.10 -0.67 7.19
C PHE A 210 9.69 0.65 7.83
N LEU A 211 10.07 1.75 7.21
CA LEU A 211 9.65 3.10 7.55
C LEU A 211 9.18 3.81 6.28
N GLU A 212 7.98 4.36 6.29
CA GLU A 212 7.43 5.11 5.17
C GLU A 212 6.76 6.39 5.66
N ALA A 213 6.93 7.46 4.90
CA ALA A 213 6.22 8.71 5.09
C ALA A 213 5.60 9.13 3.75
N SER A 214 4.35 9.52 3.77
CA SER A 214 3.68 10.06 2.59
C SER A 214 2.84 11.28 2.94
N SER A 215 2.69 12.15 1.96
CA SER A 215 1.94 13.40 2.09
C SER A 215 0.88 13.48 0.98
N SER A 216 -0.27 13.99 1.34
CA SER A 216 -1.44 14.16 0.49
C SER A 216 -2.04 15.55 0.68
N LYS A 217 -2.86 15.98 -0.29
CA LYS A 217 -3.64 17.23 -0.18
C LYS A 217 -5.04 16.99 0.38
N VAL A 218 -5.56 15.77 0.28
CA VAL A 218 -6.93 15.41 0.64
C VAL A 218 -6.95 14.69 1.99
N THR A 219 -5.96 13.81 2.21
CA THR A 219 -5.79 13.08 3.46
C THR A 219 -4.59 13.63 4.23
N GLU A 220 -4.54 13.36 5.52
CA GLU A 220 -3.41 13.76 6.35
C GLU A 220 -2.12 13.04 5.96
N ASN A 221 -1.00 13.57 6.43
CA ASN A 221 0.29 12.90 6.26
C ASN A 221 0.24 11.53 6.93
N LEU A 222 0.74 10.53 6.23
CA LEU A 222 0.77 9.15 6.72
C LEU A 222 2.19 8.75 7.03
N PHE A 223 2.39 8.20 8.22
CA PHE A 223 3.62 7.52 8.61
C PHE A 223 3.31 6.04 8.83
N LYS A 224 4.19 5.17 8.34
CA LYS A 224 4.14 3.73 8.57
C LYS A 224 5.47 3.26 9.16
N LEU A 225 5.41 2.50 10.24
CA LEU A 225 6.55 1.78 10.82
C LEU A 225 6.17 0.31 10.90
N GLY A 226 6.97 -0.57 10.34
CA GLY A 226 6.61 -1.97 10.26
C GLY A 226 7.79 -2.93 10.28
N TYR A 227 7.40 -4.21 10.30
CA TYR A 227 8.30 -5.37 10.30
C TYR A 227 7.75 -6.42 9.33
#